data_bc1ecb70b515edfd392e576177edf8be
#
_entry.id   bc1ecb70b515edfd392e576177edf8be
#
_cell.length_a   1.000
_cell.length_b   1.000
_cell.length_c   1.000
_cell.angle_alpha   90.00
_cell.angle_beta   90.00
_cell.angle_gamma   90.00
#
_symmetry.space_group_name_H-M   'P 1'
#
loop_
_entity.id
_entity.type
_entity.pdbx_description
1 polymer ?
#
loop_
_entity_poly.entity_id
_entity_poly.type
_entity_poly.pdbx_seq_one_letter_code
_entity_poly.pdbx_strand_id
1 'polypeptide(L)'
;MSENEYRVFDLFEKQWALVTAGSMERFNCCTVGWGGMGTLWNRPVITVYLHPARYTREFLAAHDSFTVCFFPERERKALGILGSRSGRDGDKVAASGLTPVPLGGSVAYEEAELSFLCRKLYQHPFSREDLAPEIQEYYRAHPKVYPPDADGEWRPHWVFVGEVTETLDRR
;
A
#
# COMPACT_ATOMS: atom_id res chain seq x y z
N MET A 1 -9.84 16.67 21.56
CA MET A 1 -9.26 16.04 20.33
C MET A 1 -7.88 15.58 20.72
N SER A 2 -7.64 14.27 20.74
CA SER A 2 -6.29 13.77 20.93
C SER A 2 -5.47 14.19 19.71
N GLU A 3 -4.40 14.94 19.90
CA GLU A 3 -3.43 15.22 18.84
C GLU A 3 -2.73 13.89 18.55
N ASN A 4 -3.17 13.21 17.49
CA ASN A 4 -2.50 12.00 17.04
C ASN A 4 -1.21 12.38 16.33
N GLU A 5 -0.08 12.10 16.95
CA GLU A 5 1.24 12.30 16.35
C GLU A 5 1.61 11.07 15.53
N TYR A 6 1.95 11.30 14.24
CA TYR A 6 2.40 10.24 13.33
C TYR A 6 3.84 10.49 12.91
N ARG A 7 4.73 9.55 13.23
CA ARG A 7 6.12 9.55 12.76
C ARG A 7 6.18 8.93 11.36
N VAL A 8 5.76 9.70 10.34
CA VAL A 8 5.47 9.22 8.98
C VAL A 8 6.65 8.47 8.34
N PHE A 9 7.88 8.97 8.48
CA PHE A 9 9.06 8.29 7.95
C PHE A 9 9.25 6.91 8.59
N ASP A 10 9.14 6.82 9.92
CA ASP A 10 9.28 5.55 10.64
C ASP A 10 8.15 4.56 10.29
N LEU A 11 6.92 5.05 10.15
CA LEU A 11 5.78 4.22 9.77
C LEU A 11 6.01 3.49 8.44
N PHE A 12 6.49 4.18 7.42
CA PHE A 12 6.72 3.55 6.12
C PHE A 12 8.07 2.82 6.05
N GLU A 13 9.16 3.46 6.46
CA GLU A 13 10.51 2.91 6.29
C GLU A 13 10.77 1.73 7.22
N LYS A 14 10.36 1.84 8.50
CA LYS A 14 10.70 0.85 9.53
C LYS A 14 9.57 -0.11 9.82
N GLN A 15 8.35 0.40 9.98
CA GLN A 15 7.21 -0.43 10.37
C GLN A 15 6.57 -1.14 9.17
N TRP A 16 6.58 -0.51 8.00
CA TRP A 16 5.91 -0.88 6.77
C TRP A 16 4.39 -0.80 6.88
N ALA A 17 3.76 -0.51 5.75
CA ALA A 17 2.31 -0.49 5.65
C ALA A 17 1.79 -1.72 4.90
N LEU A 18 0.61 -2.19 5.28
CA LEU A 18 -0.17 -3.10 4.47
C LEU A 18 -1.27 -2.32 3.77
N VAL A 19 -1.21 -2.26 2.44
CA VAL A 19 -2.23 -1.61 1.60
C VAL A 19 -3.20 -2.68 1.12
N THR A 20 -4.50 -2.46 1.32
CA THR A 20 -5.56 -3.40 0.94
C THR A 20 -6.65 -2.69 0.17
N ALA A 21 -7.11 -3.27 -0.92
CA ALA A 21 -8.26 -2.80 -1.69
C ALA A 21 -9.19 -3.96 -2.06
N GLY A 22 -10.46 -3.65 -2.20
CA GLY A 22 -11.54 -4.62 -2.38
C GLY A 22 -12.48 -4.68 -1.19
N SER A 23 -13.40 -5.64 -1.20
CA SER A 23 -14.36 -5.90 -0.13
C SER A 23 -14.05 -7.20 0.60
N MET A 24 -14.74 -7.47 1.71
CA MET A 24 -14.60 -8.74 2.44
C MET A 24 -14.86 -9.98 1.58
N GLU A 25 -15.63 -9.86 0.51
CA GLU A 25 -15.90 -10.97 -0.43
C GLU A 25 -14.72 -11.22 -1.37
N ARG A 26 -14.04 -10.15 -1.79
CA ARG A 26 -12.88 -10.21 -2.68
C ARG A 26 -11.97 -9.01 -2.50
N PHE A 27 -10.78 -9.23 -1.99
CA PHE A 27 -9.75 -8.20 -1.80
C PHE A 27 -8.36 -8.75 -2.06
N ASN A 28 -7.42 -7.85 -2.21
CA ASN A 28 -6.01 -8.20 -2.19
C ASN A 28 -5.22 -7.12 -1.45
N CYS A 29 -4.07 -7.51 -0.93
CA CYS A 29 -3.21 -6.62 -0.15
C CYS A 29 -1.74 -6.82 -0.53
N CYS A 30 -0.90 -5.84 -0.25
CA CYS A 30 0.55 -6.00 -0.29
C CYS A 30 1.23 -5.06 0.70
N THR A 31 2.37 -5.50 1.21
CA THR A 31 3.24 -4.70 2.05
C THR A 31 3.99 -3.68 1.21
N VAL A 32 3.99 -2.42 1.66
CA VAL A 32 4.71 -1.31 1.05
C VAL A 32 5.58 -0.60 2.09
N GLY A 33 6.78 -0.23 1.69
CA GLY A 33 7.69 0.59 2.50
C GLY A 33 7.71 2.06 2.05
N TRP A 34 6.99 2.40 0.98
CA TRP A 34 6.98 3.74 0.39
C TRP A 34 5.60 4.35 0.45
N GLY A 35 5.53 5.55 0.97
CA GLY A 35 4.30 6.30 1.12
C GLY A 35 4.53 7.62 1.81
N GLY A 36 3.47 8.37 2.00
CA GLY A 36 3.50 9.65 2.69
C GLY A 36 2.13 10.03 3.21
N MET A 37 2.12 10.94 4.16
CA MET A 37 0.91 11.52 4.75
C MET A 37 1.05 13.05 4.75
N GLY A 38 -0.02 13.73 4.45
CA GLY A 38 0.00 15.21 4.44
C GLY A 38 -1.36 15.79 4.07
N THR A 39 -1.32 17.02 3.57
CA THR A 39 -2.50 17.74 3.14
C THR A 39 -2.41 18.02 1.64
N LEU A 40 -3.45 17.66 0.92
CA LEU A 40 -3.60 17.94 -0.50
C LEU A 40 -5.06 18.29 -0.78
N TRP A 41 -5.32 19.31 -1.60
CA TRP A 41 -6.69 19.82 -1.86
C TRP A 41 -7.49 20.13 -0.58
N ASN A 42 -6.81 20.68 0.42
CA ASN A 42 -7.37 20.97 1.75
C ASN A 42 -7.95 19.75 2.48
N ARG A 43 -7.40 18.55 2.22
CA ARG A 43 -7.82 17.27 2.79
C ARG A 43 -6.64 16.53 3.39
N PRO A 44 -6.83 15.80 4.48
CA PRO A 44 -5.81 14.87 4.94
C PRO A 44 -5.72 13.72 3.93
N VAL A 45 -4.52 13.47 3.42
CA VAL A 45 -4.30 12.42 2.42
C VAL A 45 -3.16 11.49 2.82
N ILE A 46 -3.27 10.24 2.35
CA ILE A 46 -2.17 9.29 2.31
C ILE A 46 -1.87 8.98 0.84
N THR A 47 -0.59 9.02 0.49
CA THR A 47 -0.09 8.54 -0.80
C THR A 47 0.62 7.21 -0.62
N VAL A 48 0.33 6.26 -1.49
CA VAL A 48 1.04 4.97 -1.55
C VAL A 48 1.50 4.70 -2.97
N TYR A 49 2.59 3.95 -3.09
CA TYR A 49 3.23 3.67 -4.37
C TYR A 49 3.29 2.16 -4.59
N LEU A 50 2.72 1.69 -5.70
CA LEU A 50 2.71 0.27 -6.05
C LEU A 50 3.30 0.06 -7.44
N HIS A 51 4.22 -0.90 -7.54
CA HIS A 51 4.74 -1.31 -8.84
C HIS A 51 3.66 -2.06 -9.64
N PRO A 52 3.58 -1.90 -10.98
CA PRO A 52 2.58 -2.56 -11.83
C PRO A 52 2.55 -4.09 -11.68
N ALA A 53 3.66 -4.72 -11.36
CA ALA A 53 3.74 -6.18 -11.12
C ALA A 53 2.98 -6.64 -9.87
N ARG A 54 2.62 -5.74 -8.96
CA ARG A 54 1.84 -6.09 -7.77
C ARG A 54 0.37 -6.27 -8.11
N TYR A 55 -0.18 -7.44 -7.82
CA TYR A 55 -1.60 -7.74 -8.07
C TYR A 55 -2.54 -6.75 -7.37
N THR A 56 -2.17 -6.28 -6.17
CA THR A 56 -2.93 -5.27 -5.41
C THR A 56 -3.14 -3.97 -6.19
N ARG A 57 -2.24 -3.61 -7.12
CA ARG A 57 -2.43 -2.44 -7.98
C ARG A 57 -3.73 -2.51 -8.79
N GLU A 58 -4.09 -3.71 -9.29
CA GLU A 58 -5.34 -3.89 -10.06
C GLU A 58 -6.55 -3.66 -9.18
N PHE A 59 -6.51 -4.11 -7.91
CA PHE A 59 -7.57 -3.85 -6.94
C PHE A 59 -7.70 -2.36 -6.60
N LEU A 60 -6.58 -1.69 -6.37
CA LEU A 60 -6.57 -0.24 -6.14
C LEU A 60 -7.13 0.53 -7.33
N ALA A 61 -6.81 0.12 -8.55
CA ALA A 61 -7.32 0.76 -9.76
C ALA A 61 -8.84 0.58 -9.92
N ALA A 62 -9.38 -0.58 -9.51
CA ALA A 62 -10.77 -0.95 -9.72
C ALA A 62 -11.72 -0.47 -8.60
N HIS A 63 -11.21 -0.10 -7.42
CA HIS A 63 -12.05 0.27 -6.27
C HIS A 63 -11.86 1.74 -5.88
N ASP A 64 -12.92 2.34 -5.32
CA ASP A 64 -12.93 3.75 -4.91
C ASP A 64 -12.34 3.99 -3.52
N SER A 65 -12.08 2.93 -2.77
CA SER A 65 -11.49 2.99 -1.43
C SER A 65 -10.43 1.92 -1.23
N PHE A 66 -9.53 2.20 -0.29
CA PHE A 66 -8.50 1.28 0.16
C PHE A 66 -8.14 1.56 1.62
N THR A 67 -7.49 0.62 2.26
CA THR A 67 -6.95 0.81 3.61
C THR A 67 -5.44 0.82 3.62
N VAL A 68 -4.88 1.54 4.58
CA VAL A 68 -3.45 1.55 4.91
C VAL A 68 -3.33 1.22 6.38
N CYS A 69 -2.78 0.04 6.68
CA CYS A 69 -2.70 -0.49 8.04
C CYS A 69 -1.24 -0.66 8.48
N PHE A 70 -0.95 -0.28 9.71
CA PHE A 70 0.34 -0.46 10.37
C PHE A 70 0.19 -1.40 11.55
N PHE A 71 1.22 -2.21 11.80
CA PHE A 71 1.18 -3.31 12.74
C PHE A 71 2.33 -3.22 13.75
N PRO A 72 2.15 -3.79 14.95
CA PRO A 72 3.25 -3.93 15.88
C PRO A 72 4.33 -4.88 15.34
N GLU A 73 5.55 -4.75 15.85
CA GLU A 73 6.73 -5.50 15.38
C GLU A 73 6.54 -7.02 15.37
N ARG A 74 5.73 -7.57 16.27
CA ARG A 74 5.43 -9.00 16.29
C ARG A 74 4.80 -9.54 15.00
N GLU A 75 4.15 -8.67 14.20
CA GLU A 75 3.53 -9.02 12.93
C GLU A 75 4.48 -8.89 11.72
N ARG A 76 5.75 -8.58 11.96
CA ARG A 76 6.76 -8.40 10.90
C ARG A 76 6.85 -9.58 9.93
N LYS A 77 6.73 -10.80 10.46
CA LYS A 77 6.74 -12.02 9.64
C LYS A 77 5.53 -12.08 8.70
N ALA A 78 4.35 -11.73 9.19
CA ALA A 78 3.13 -11.67 8.39
C ALA A 78 3.27 -10.65 7.24
N LEU A 79 3.79 -9.44 7.54
CA LEU A 79 4.07 -8.43 6.52
C LEU A 79 5.08 -8.91 5.48
N GLY A 80 6.10 -9.66 5.88
CA GLY A 80 7.07 -10.29 4.97
C GLY A 80 6.41 -11.25 3.99
N ILE A 81 5.50 -12.10 4.45
CA ILE A 81 4.72 -13.02 3.62
C ILE A 81 3.85 -12.23 2.62
N LEU A 82 3.12 -11.23 3.10
CA LEU A 82 2.21 -10.42 2.29
C LEU A 82 2.93 -9.53 1.27
N GLY A 83 4.18 -9.19 1.52
CA GLY A 83 5.04 -8.42 0.61
C GLY A 83 5.74 -9.27 -0.46
N SER A 84 6.03 -10.55 -0.17
CA SER A 84 6.80 -11.43 -1.06
C SER A 84 5.95 -12.34 -1.93
N ARG A 85 4.73 -12.69 -1.51
CA ARG A 85 3.83 -13.57 -2.27
C ARG A 85 2.83 -12.80 -3.10
N SER A 86 2.43 -13.35 -4.24
CA SER A 86 1.33 -12.81 -5.05
C SER A 86 0.00 -13.43 -4.64
N GLY A 87 -1.05 -12.61 -4.59
CA GLY A 87 -2.41 -13.11 -4.41
C GLY A 87 -2.95 -13.90 -5.61
N ARG A 88 -2.23 -13.88 -6.75
CA ARG A 88 -2.52 -14.75 -7.91
C ARG A 88 -2.15 -16.21 -7.65
N ASP A 89 -1.20 -16.46 -6.74
CA ASP A 89 -0.62 -17.79 -6.52
C ASP A 89 -1.26 -18.53 -5.33
N GLY A 90 -2.21 -17.91 -4.64
CA GLY A 90 -2.92 -18.51 -3.51
C GLY A 90 -3.35 -17.52 -2.44
N ASP A 91 -3.96 -18.04 -1.37
CA ASP A 91 -4.42 -17.24 -0.23
C ASP A 91 -3.25 -16.90 0.70
N LYS A 92 -2.58 -15.81 0.37
CA LYS A 92 -1.47 -15.31 1.18
C LYS A 92 -1.91 -14.69 2.51
N VAL A 93 -3.16 -14.24 2.62
CA VAL A 93 -3.71 -13.69 3.86
C VAL A 93 -3.88 -14.79 4.89
N ALA A 94 -4.48 -15.93 4.53
CA ALA A 94 -4.54 -17.09 5.39
C ALA A 94 -3.13 -17.57 5.81
N ALA A 95 -2.17 -17.58 4.88
CA ALA A 95 -0.79 -17.94 5.15
C ALA A 95 -0.07 -16.98 6.11
N SER A 96 -0.49 -15.71 6.17
CA SER A 96 0.09 -14.70 7.06
C SER A 96 -0.38 -14.85 8.52
N GLY A 97 -1.56 -15.41 8.73
CA GLY A 97 -2.20 -15.52 10.04
C GLY A 97 -2.93 -14.24 10.49
N LEU A 98 -2.97 -13.19 9.67
CA LEU A 98 -3.74 -11.98 9.97
C LEU A 98 -5.24 -12.24 9.78
N THR A 99 -6.06 -11.56 10.57
CA THR A 99 -7.53 -11.68 10.59
C THR A 99 -8.16 -10.49 9.88
N PRO A 100 -8.68 -10.65 8.65
CA PRO A 100 -9.37 -9.56 7.94
C PRO A 100 -10.68 -9.18 8.64
N VAL A 101 -10.93 -7.89 8.72
CA VAL A 101 -12.18 -7.31 9.26
C VAL A 101 -12.67 -6.17 8.37
N PRO A 102 -13.99 -5.93 8.27
CA PRO A 102 -14.49 -4.84 7.46
C PRO A 102 -14.13 -3.48 8.07
N LEU A 103 -13.78 -2.53 7.20
CA LEU A 103 -13.63 -1.13 7.54
C LEU A 103 -14.21 -0.29 6.39
N GLY A 104 -15.38 0.32 6.63
CA GLY A 104 -16.16 0.94 5.56
C GLY A 104 -16.47 -0.05 4.45
N GLY A 105 -16.22 0.34 3.21
CA GLY A 105 -16.36 -0.55 2.04
C GLY A 105 -15.10 -1.35 1.70
N SER A 106 -14.08 -1.36 2.57
CA SER A 106 -12.80 -2.03 2.35
C SER A 106 -12.45 -3.00 3.50
N VAL A 107 -11.20 -3.41 3.61
CA VAL A 107 -10.74 -4.43 4.56
C VAL A 107 -9.57 -3.91 5.40
N ALA A 108 -9.67 -4.04 6.71
CA ALA A 108 -8.59 -3.84 7.68
C ALA A 108 -8.25 -5.18 8.38
N TYR A 109 -7.53 -5.13 9.49
CA TYR A 109 -7.09 -6.33 10.20
C TYR A 109 -7.18 -6.13 11.71
N GLU A 110 -7.56 -7.19 12.44
CA GLU A 110 -7.66 -7.15 13.90
C GLU A 110 -6.33 -6.81 14.58
N GLU A 111 -5.22 -7.32 14.02
CA GLU A 111 -3.88 -7.17 14.57
C GLU A 111 -3.26 -5.79 14.29
N ALA A 112 -3.89 -4.97 13.42
CA ALA A 112 -3.40 -3.63 13.11
C ALA A 112 -3.56 -2.70 14.33
N GLU A 113 -2.50 -1.98 14.66
CA GLU A 113 -2.53 -0.97 15.73
C GLU A 113 -2.96 0.41 15.21
N LEU A 114 -2.80 0.66 13.90
CA LEU A 114 -3.21 1.89 13.24
C LEU A 114 -3.75 1.57 11.86
N SER A 115 -4.99 1.97 11.57
CA SER A 115 -5.63 1.74 10.29
C SER A 115 -6.29 3.01 9.76
N PHE A 116 -6.06 3.29 8.49
CA PHE A 116 -6.68 4.40 7.77
C PHE A 116 -7.56 3.87 6.66
N LEU A 117 -8.83 4.29 6.63
CA LEU A 117 -9.69 4.14 5.46
C LEU A 117 -9.48 5.35 4.56
N CYS A 118 -9.17 5.08 3.31
CA CYS A 118 -8.86 6.11 2.33
C CYS A 118 -9.85 6.05 1.16
N ARG A 119 -10.48 7.17 0.83
CA ARG A 119 -11.23 7.35 -0.41
C ARG A 119 -10.26 7.77 -1.51
N LYS A 120 -10.16 6.99 -2.58
CA LYS A 120 -9.24 7.28 -3.68
C LYS A 120 -9.62 8.58 -4.38
N LEU A 121 -8.68 9.51 -4.49
CA LEU A 121 -8.83 10.80 -5.17
C LEU A 121 -8.07 10.84 -6.50
N TYR A 122 -6.97 10.10 -6.61
CA TYR A 122 -6.10 10.14 -7.79
C TYR A 122 -5.33 8.83 -7.94
N GLN A 123 -5.05 8.47 -9.18
CA GLN A 123 -4.13 7.38 -9.53
C GLN A 123 -3.47 7.67 -10.88
N HIS A 124 -2.16 7.44 -10.96
CA HIS A 124 -1.42 7.55 -12.21
C HIS A 124 -0.04 6.87 -12.08
N PRO A 125 0.52 6.30 -13.14
CA PRO A 125 1.94 5.92 -13.14
C PRO A 125 2.81 7.18 -13.14
N PHE A 126 3.99 7.11 -12.53
CA PHE A 126 4.99 8.16 -12.73
C PHE A 126 5.41 8.20 -14.20
N SER A 127 5.70 9.40 -14.72
CA SER A 127 6.31 9.56 -16.03
C SER A 127 7.79 9.15 -15.95
N ARG A 128 8.21 8.23 -16.85
CA ARG A 128 9.61 7.76 -16.89
C ARG A 128 10.59 8.91 -17.13
N GLU A 129 10.20 9.79 -18.06
CA GLU A 129 11.02 10.91 -18.53
C GLU A 129 11.21 11.99 -17.46
N ASP A 130 10.25 12.11 -16.54
CA ASP A 130 10.26 13.11 -15.47
C ASP A 130 11.00 12.61 -14.22
N LEU A 131 11.37 11.32 -14.16
CA LEU A 131 12.19 10.80 -13.07
C LEU A 131 13.64 11.28 -13.21
N ALA A 132 14.25 11.62 -12.08
CA ALA A 132 15.67 11.93 -12.05
C ALA A 132 16.51 10.74 -12.59
N PRO A 133 17.65 11.00 -13.26
CA PRO A 133 18.47 9.95 -13.89
C PRO A 133 18.83 8.81 -12.93
N GLU A 134 19.18 9.11 -11.69
CA GLU A 134 19.52 8.11 -10.67
C GLU A 134 18.33 7.22 -10.29
N ILE A 135 17.09 7.73 -10.38
CA ILE A 135 15.88 6.95 -10.12
C ILE A 135 15.56 6.04 -11.31
N GLN A 136 15.76 6.53 -12.54
CA GLN A 136 15.64 5.69 -13.73
C GLN A 136 16.64 4.53 -13.70
N GLU A 137 17.88 4.79 -13.31
CA GLU A 137 18.92 3.76 -13.16
C GLU A 137 18.58 2.78 -12.04
N TYR A 138 17.99 3.25 -10.94
CA TYR A 138 17.52 2.39 -9.85
C TYR A 138 16.57 1.29 -10.37
N TYR A 139 15.59 1.63 -11.22
CA TYR A 139 14.69 0.63 -11.82
C TYR A 139 15.43 -0.34 -12.73
N ARG A 140 16.35 0.15 -13.57
CA ARG A 140 17.13 -0.70 -14.48
C ARG A 140 18.03 -1.68 -13.72
N ALA A 141 18.58 -1.25 -12.59
CA ALA A 141 19.49 -2.05 -11.78
C ALA A 141 18.78 -3.15 -10.95
N HIS A 142 17.45 -3.08 -10.80
CA HIS A 142 16.68 -4.01 -9.95
C HIS A 142 15.57 -4.78 -10.69
N PRO A 143 15.87 -5.45 -11.84
CA PRO A 143 14.84 -6.12 -12.65
C PRO A 143 14.19 -7.33 -11.95
N LYS A 144 14.85 -7.90 -10.94
CA LYS A 144 14.28 -9.00 -10.14
C LYS A 144 13.21 -8.52 -9.18
N VAL A 145 13.32 -7.28 -8.69
CA VAL A 145 12.37 -6.64 -7.76
C VAL A 145 11.26 -5.93 -8.52
N TYR A 146 11.64 -5.26 -9.60
CA TYR A 146 10.75 -4.50 -10.49
C TYR A 146 10.84 -5.08 -11.90
N PRO A 147 10.17 -6.21 -12.17
CA PRO A 147 10.28 -6.87 -13.45
C PRO A 147 9.78 -5.98 -14.58
N PRO A 148 10.47 -6.02 -15.75
CA PRO A 148 9.99 -5.31 -16.93
C PRO A 148 8.67 -5.90 -17.43
N ASP A 149 7.95 -5.11 -18.21
CA ASP A 149 6.74 -5.55 -18.90
C ASP A 149 7.07 -6.52 -20.05
N ALA A 150 6.03 -7.01 -20.72
CA ALA A 150 6.14 -7.93 -21.85
C ALA A 150 6.94 -7.37 -23.03
N ASP A 151 7.06 -6.04 -23.14
CA ASP A 151 7.89 -5.35 -24.14
C ASP A 151 9.39 -5.28 -23.75
N GLY A 152 9.76 -5.81 -22.58
CA GLY A 152 11.12 -5.77 -22.03
C GLY A 152 11.50 -4.43 -21.37
N GLU A 153 10.57 -3.49 -21.32
CA GLU A 153 10.81 -2.17 -20.76
C GLU A 153 10.44 -2.11 -19.27
N TRP A 154 11.28 -1.44 -18.48
CA TRP A 154 10.98 -1.18 -17.09
C TRP A 154 9.83 -0.19 -16.93
N ARG A 155 9.05 -0.33 -15.84
CA ARG A 155 7.95 0.56 -15.49
C ARG A 155 8.16 1.15 -14.11
N PRO A 156 7.85 2.45 -13.92
CA PRO A 156 7.85 3.05 -12.59
C PRO A 156 6.61 2.62 -11.80
N HIS A 157 6.64 2.94 -10.52
CA HIS A 157 5.48 2.77 -9.65
C HIS A 157 4.30 3.64 -10.10
N TRP A 158 3.11 3.21 -9.71
CA TRP A 158 1.91 4.03 -9.69
C TRP A 158 1.82 4.76 -8.36
N VAL A 159 1.34 6.00 -8.39
CA VAL A 159 0.91 6.73 -7.20
C VAL A 159 -0.60 6.61 -7.05
N PHE A 160 -1.02 6.36 -5.82
CA PHE A 160 -2.43 6.41 -5.40
C PHE A 160 -2.53 7.42 -4.27
N VAL A 161 -3.44 8.39 -4.42
CA VAL A 161 -3.72 9.39 -3.40
C VAL A 161 -5.11 9.13 -2.85
N GLY A 162 -5.21 8.92 -1.54
CA GLY A 162 -6.46 8.72 -0.83
C GLY A 162 -6.70 9.77 0.24
N GLU A 163 -7.92 10.33 0.28
CA GLU A 163 -8.38 11.12 1.41
C GLU A 163 -8.64 10.21 2.60
N VAL A 164 -8.08 10.52 3.74
CA VAL A 164 -8.36 9.81 4.99
C VAL A 164 -9.77 10.17 5.46
N THR A 165 -10.67 9.20 5.43
CA THR A 165 -12.07 9.36 5.83
C THR A 165 -12.37 8.78 7.20
N GLU A 166 -11.57 7.80 7.65
CA GLU A 166 -11.68 7.19 8.96
C GLU A 166 -10.31 6.74 9.45
N THR A 167 -10.07 6.86 10.75
CA THR A 167 -8.85 6.40 11.40
C THR A 167 -9.21 5.56 12.63
N LEU A 168 -8.64 4.36 12.71
CA LEU A 168 -8.66 3.52 13.89
C LEU A 168 -7.26 3.49 14.47
N ASP A 169 -7.07 4.14 15.61
CA ASP A 169 -5.80 4.17 16.35
C ASP A 169 -5.96 3.39 17.66
N ARG A 170 -5.21 2.32 17.80
CA ARG A 170 -5.22 1.41 18.96
C ARG A 170 -3.87 1.36 19.67
N ARG A 171 -2.99 2.31 19.34
CA ARG A 171 -1.65 2.39 19.95
C ARG A 171 -1.68 2.87 21.38
#